data_329c22220fb54ad54067bdd5df67ecf4
#
_entry.id   329c22220fb54ad54067bdd5df67ecf4
#
_cell.length_a   1.000
_cell.length_b   1.000
_cell.length_c   1.000
_cell.angle_alpha   90.00
_cell.angle_beta   90.00
_cell.angle_gamma   90.00
#
_symmetry.space_group_name_H-M   'P 1'
#
loop_
_entity.id
_entity.type
_entity.pdbx_description
1 polymer ?
#
loop_
_entity_poly.entity_id
_entity_poly.type
_entity_poly.pdbx_seq_one_letter_code
_entity_poly.pdbx_strand_id
1 'polypeptide(L)'
;MLKEKYTEYKKTYKKYILLIKCGNFYLALNDDAIVLSNIFKFKILESSNFIKCGFPLISLCKIEKRLEELEVNYLIIDNDIINKEKYKNNNYDKYLVKSNYDILLNRINKINLILKNNLNNKKISNTLNKIEDIVCKISY
;
A
#
# COMPACT_ATOMS: atom_id res chain seq x y z
N MET A 1 9.10 9.56 -12.22
CA MET A 1 8.85 8.59 -13.32
C MET A 1 7.84 7.53 -12.93
N LEU A 2 8.16 6.63 -12.03
CA LEU A 2 7.20 5.60 -11.58
C LEU A 2 5.96 6.20 -10.92
N LYS A 3 6.14 7.14 -10.01
CA LYS A 3 5.06 7.78 -9.27
C LYS A 3 4.15 8.62 -10.19
N GLU A 4 4.73 9.35 -11.12
CA GLU A 4 3.96 10.14 -12.10
C GLU A 4 3.12 9.24 -12.99
N LYS A 5 3.70 8.16 -13.48
CA LYS A 5 3.02 7.15 -14.30
C LYS A 5 1.85 6.53 -13.54
N TYR A 6 2.09 6.14 -12.29
CA TYR A 6 1.04 5.62 -11.41
C TYR A 6 -0.10 6.63 -11.24
N THR A 7 0.24 7.87 -10.91
CA THR A 7 -0.75 8.92 -10.68
C THR A 7 -1.62 9.18 -11.91
N GLU A 8 -1.01 9.18 -13.09
CA GLU A 8 -1.72 9.39 -14.35
C GLU A 8 -2.76 8.29 -14.62
N TYR A 9 -2.34 7.03 -14.57
CA TYR A 9 -3.25 5.91 -14.79
C TYR A 9 -4.31 5.81 -13.68
N LYS A 10 -3.96 6.15 -12.45
CA LYS A 10 -4.88 6.04 -11.32
C LYS A 10 -6.07 7.01 -11.42
N LYS A 11 -5.95 8.09 -12.14
CA LYS A 11 -7.06 9.01 -12.39
C LYS A 11 -8.23 8.33 -13.10
N THR A 12 -7.93 7.42 -14.02
CA THR A 12 -8.91 6.67 -14.79
C THR A 12 -9.29 5.34 -14.11
N TYR A 13 -8.31 4.65 -13.54
CA TYR A 13 -8.47 3.29 -13.01
C TYR A 13 -8.38 3.27 -11.48
N LYS A 14 -9.28 3.97 -10.81
CA LYS A 14 -9.24 4.21 -9.36
C LYS A 14 -9.29 2.94 -8.50
N LYS A 15 -10.07 1.95 -8.93
CA LYS A 15 -10.27 0.70 -8.17
C LYS A 15 -9.64 -0.51 -8.87
N TYR A 16 -8.54 -0.27 -9.56
CA TYR A 16 -7.71 -1.31 -10.18
C TYR A 16 -6.36 -1.37 -9.48
N ILE A 17 -5.83 -2.57 -9.33
CA ILE A 17 -4.43 -2.71 -8.94
C ILE A 17 -3.58 -2.41 -10.17
N LEU A 18 -2.77 -1.38 -10.12
CA LEU A 18 -1.84 -1.04 -11.21
C LEU A 18 -0.51 -1.76 -10.99
N LEU A 19 -0.20 -2.72 -11.84
CA LEU A 19 1.05 -3.47 -11.82
C LEU A 19 1.97 -2.89 -12.88
N ILE A 20 2.94 -2.08 -12.46
CA ILE A 20 3.83 -1.34 -13.35
C ILE A 20 5.19 -2.04 -13.42
N LYS A 21 5.60 -2.42 -14.62
CA LYS A 21 6.89 -3.05 -14.83
C LYS A 21 8.03 -2.06 -14.54
N CYS A 22 8.95 -2.47 -13.69
CA CYS A 22 10.12 -1.70 -13.32
C CYS A 22 11.31 -2.67 -13.22
N GLY A 23 12.16 -2.67 -14.26
CA GLY A 23 13.25 -3.63 -14.35
C GLY A 23 12.76 -5.07 -14.39
N ASN A 24 13.19 -5.88 -13.44
CA ASN A 24 12.83 -7.29 -13.34
C ASN A 24 11.64 -7.56 -12.43
N PHE A 25 10.90 -6.51 -12.06
CA PHE A 25 9.76 -6.59 -11.14
C PHE A 25 8.55 -5.89 -11.70
N TYR A 26 7.37 -6.33 -11.25
CA TYR A 26 6.15 -5.53 -11.29
C TYR A 26 5.95 -4.89 -9.93
N LEU A 27 5.64 -3.59 -9.90
CA LEU A 27 5.44 -2.83 -8.68
C LEU A 27 4.04 -2.27 -8.61
N ALA A 28 3.46 -2.31 -7.40
CA ALA A 28 2.23 -1.61 -7.05
C ALA A 28 2.57 -0.52 -6.02
N LEU A 29 1.91 0.63 -6.12
CA LEU A 29 2.16 1.77 -5.25
C LEU A 29 0.94 2.12 -4.40
N ASN A 30 1.20 2.74 -3.25
CA ASN A 30 0.17 3.32 -2.36
C ASN A 30 -0.97 2.32 -2.06
N ASP A 31 -2.22 2.68 -2.32
CA ASP A 31 -3.38 1.82 -2.05
C ASP A 31 -3.27 0.46 -2.76
N ASP A 32 -2.74 0.43 -3.97
CA ASP A 32 -2.55 -0.81 -4.71
C ASP A 32 -1.52 -1.72 -4.04
N ALA A 33 -0.47 -1.13 -3.46
CA ALA A 33 0.51 -1.88 -2.68
C ALA A 33 -0.12 -2.50 -1.44
N ILE A 34 -1.02 -1.78 -0.80
CA ILE A 34 -1.78 -2.26 0.35
C ILE A 34 -2.62 -3.48 -0.04
N VAL A 35 -3.41 -3.36 -1.10
CA VAL A 35 -4.28 -4.43 -1.60
C VAL A 35 -3.45 -5.66 -1.97
N LEU A 36 -2.38 -5.46 -2.74
CA LEU A 36 -1.51 -6.55 -3.17
C LEU A 36 -0.84 -7.25 -1.99
N SER A 37 -0.33 -6.50 -1.04
CA SER A 37 0.28 -7.02 0.18
C SER A 37 -0.71 -7.85 1.00
N ASN A 38 -1.95 -7.37 1.14
CA ASN A 38 -2.96 -8.11 1.89
C ASN A 38 -3.31 -9.45 1.24
N ILE A 39 -3.42 -9.48 -0.08
CA ILE A 39 -3.76 -10.71 -0.82
C ILE A 39 -2.61 -11.72 -0.78
N PHE A 40 -1.39 -11.28 -1.05
CA PHE A 40 -0.24 -12.16 -1.24
C PHE A 40 0.74 -12.20 -0.07
N LYS A 41 0.55 -11.35 0.95
CA LYS A 41 1.45 -11.21 2.10
C LYS A 41 2.85 -10.72 1.69
N PHE A 42 2.94 -9.98 0.62
CA PHE A 42 4.19 -9.35 0.21
C PHE A 42 4.57 -8.22 1.16
N LYS A 43 5.86 -8.04 1.38
CA LYS A 43 6.37 -6.98 2.23
C LYS A 43 6.18 -5.61 1.57
N ILE A 44 5.62 -4.67 2.33
CA ILE A 44 5.52 -3.28 1.90
C ILE A 44 6.83 -2.57 2.21
N LEU A 45 7.38 -1.89 1.22
CA LEU A 45 8.57 -1.05 1.36
C LEU A 45 8.16 0.41 1.35
N GLU A 46 8.74 1.19 2.25
CA GLU A 46 8.49 2.63 2.33
C GLU A 46 9.56 3.40 1.55
N SER A 47 9.12 4.34 0.72
CA SER A 47 9.94 5.35 0.09
C SER A 47 9.61 6.71 0.70
N SER A 48 10.34 7.78 0.33
CA SER A 48 10.14 9.11 0.93
C SER A 48 8.70 9.63 0.78
N ASN A 49 8.06 9.37 -0.35
CA ASN A 49 6.75 9.93 -0.68
C ASN A 49 5.68 8.89 -1.00
N PHE A 50 6.00 7.62 -0.97
CA PHE A 50 5.06 6.56 -1.31
C PHE A 50 5.47 5.23 -0.68
N ILE A 51 4.51 4.31 -0.64
CA ILE A 51 4.77 2.91 -0.28
C ILE A 51 4.68 2.08 -1.56
N LYS A 52 5.38 0.96 -1.58
CA LYS A 52 5.38 0.06 -2.73
C LYS A 52 5.51 -1.39 -2.28
N CYS A 53 5.01 -2.29 -3.09
CA CYS A 53 5.34 -3.70 -3.02
C CYS A 53 5.35 -4.27 -4.43
N GLY A 54 5.95 -5.43 -4.59
CA GLY A 54 6.07 -6.00 -5.92
C GLY A 54 6.53 -7.45 -5.90
N PHE A 55 6.66 -7.98 -7.09
CA PHE A 55 7.05 -9.36 -7.31
C PHE A 55 7.87 -9.50 -8.60
N PRO A 56 8.70 -10.56 -8.72
CA PRO A 56 9.47 -10.79 -9.94
C PRO A 56 8.59 -11.05 -11.16
N LEU A 57 9.06 -10.68 -12.34
CA LEU A 57 8.32 -10.89 -13.60
C LEU A 57 7.86 -12.33 -13.80
N ILE A 58 8.67 -13.29 -13.38
CA ILE A 58 8.38 -14.72 -13.53
C ILE A 58 7.11 -15.15 -12.78
N SER A 59 6.72 -14.40 -11.76
CA SER A 59 5.55 -14.70 -10.92
C SER A 59 4.24 -14.16 -11.50
N LEU A 60 4.28 -13.41 -12.60
CA LEU A 60 3.11 -12.70 -13.11
C LEU A 60 1.90 -13.59 -13.34
N CYS A 61 2.05 -14.74 -14.01
CA CYS A 61 0.93 -15.63 -14.30
C CYS A 61 0.25 -16.15 -13.04
N LYS A 62 1.03 -16.43 -12.01
CA LYS A 62 0.54 -16.88 -10.71
C LYS A 62 -0.25 -15.78 -10.01
N ILE A 63 0.25 -14.55 -10.08
CA ILE A 63 -0.40 -13.38 -9.50
C ILE A 63 -1.73 -13.10 -10.21
N GLU A 64 -1.73 -13.07 -11.55
CA GLU A 64 -2.94 -12.86 -12.33
C GLU A 64 -4.03 -13.88 -12.04
N LYS A 65 -3.65 -15.15 -11.97
CA LYS A 65 -4.58 -16.24 -11.66
C LYS A 65 -5.26 -16.02 -10.29
N ARG A 66 -4.49 -15.62 -9.31
CA ARG A 66 -5.03 -15.37 -7.96
C ARG A 66 -5.96 -14.15 -7.94
N LEU A 67 -5.61 -13.09 -8.63
CA LEU A 67 -6.46 -11.89 -8.74
C LEU A 67 -7.76 -12.21 -9.47
N GLU A 68 -7.71 -13.07 -10.48
CA GLU A 68 -8.89 -13.56 -11.19
C GLU A 68 -9.80 -14.37 -10.24
N GLU A 69 -9.23 -15.30 -9.47
CA GLU A 69 -9.99 -16.09 -8.49
C GLU A 69 -10.69 -15.21 -7.44
N LEU A 70 -10.05 -14.12 -7.04
CA LEU A 70 -10.58 -13.18 -6.04
C LEU A 70 -11.45 -12.08 -6.64
N GLU A 71 -11.56 -12.03 -7.96
CA GLU A 71 -12.31 -11.00 -8.69
C GLU A 71 -11.90 -9.57 -8.30
N VAL A 72 -10.58 -9.30 -8.36
CA VAL A 72 -10.01 -7.97 -8.13
C VAL A 72 -9.54 -7.39 -9.45
N ASN A 73 -10.04 -6.22 -9.82
CA ASN A 73 -9.65 -5.55 -11.05
C ASN A 73 -8.17 -5.20 -11.05
N TYR A 74 -7.47 -5.42 -12.15
CA TYR A 74 -6.07 -5.08 -12.27
C TYR A 74 -5.68 -4.65 -13.68
N LEU A 75 -4.58 -3.90 -13.76
CA LEU A 75 -3.93 -3.51 -14.99
C LEU A 75 -2.48 -3.92 -14.97
N ILE A 76 -1.97 -4.42 -16.08
CA ILE A 76 -0.55 -4.66 -16.27
C ILE A 76 -0.02 -3.62 -17.24
N ILE A 77 1.00 -2.89 -16.80
CA ILE A 77 1.58 -1.77 -17.53
C ILE A 77 3.07 -2.04 -17.79
N ASP A 78 3.42 -2.13 -19.06
CA ASP A 78 4.81 -2.23 -19.54
C ASP A 78 4.95 -1.20 -20.67
N ASN A 79 5.35 0.03 -20.32
CA ASN A 79 5.27 1.24 -21.12
C ASN A 79 3.82 1.67 -21.39
N ASP A 80 3.01 0.78 -21.94
CA ASP A 80 1.57 0.95 -22.14
C ASP A 80 0.80 -0.16 -21.42
N ILE A 81 -0.53 -0.07 -21.41
CA ILE A 81 -1.38 -1.12 -20.85
C ILE A 81 -1.27 -2.36 -21.75
N ILE A 82 -0.73 -3.45 -21.21
CA ILE A 82 -0.63 -4.72 -21.93
C ILE A 82 -1.72 -5.71 -21.56
N ASN A 83 -2.39 -5.52 -20.41
CA ASN A 83 -3.54 -6.31 -20.00
C ASN A 83 -4.43 -5.50 -19.06
N LYS A 84 -5.74 -5.67 -19.19
CA LYS A 84 -6.73 -5.05 -18.33
C LYS A 84 -7.83 -6.05 -18.03
N GLU A 85 -8.02 -6.38 -16.75
CA GLU A 85 -9.07 -7.28 -16.30
C GLU A 85 -10.05 -6.55 -15.40
N LYS A 86 -11.32 -6.65 -15.74
CA LYS A 86 -12.43 -6.02 -15.01
C LYS A 86 -13.45 -7.07 -14.63
N TYR A 87 -13.84 -7.11 -13.38
CA TYR A 87 -14.82 -8.06 -12.84
C TYR A 87 -16.08 -7.33 -12.41
N LYS A 88 -17.24 -8.00 -12.54
CA LYS A 88 -18.54 -7.43 -12.18
C LYS A 88 -18.59 -7.04 -10.71
N ASN A 89 -18.07 -7.89 -9.83
CA ASN A 89 -18.03 -7.66 -8.38
C ASN A 89 -16.59 -7.43 -7.94
N ASN A 90 -16.05 -6.24 -8.24
CA ASN A 90 -14.67 -5.90 -7.92
C ASN A 90 -14.45 -5.88 -6.40
N ASN A 91 -13.57 -6.74 -5.90
CA ASN A 91 -13.27 -6.89 -4.47
C ASN A 91 -12.08 -6.01 -4.00
N TYR A 92 -11.69 -5.02 -4.78
CA TYR A 92 -10.57 -4.13 -4.45
C TYR A 92 -10.69 -3.52 -3.04
N ASP A 93 -11.84 -2.92 -2.73
CA ASP A 93 -12.05 -2.23 -1.44
C ASP A 93 -12.00 -3.19 -0.25
N LYS A 94 -12.44 -4.43 -0.44
CA LYS A 94 -12.40 -5.45 0.60
C LYS A 94 -10.97 -5.68 1.13
N TYR A 95 -10.01 -5.73 0.23
CA TYR A 95 -8.61 -5.95 0.60
C TYR A 95 -7.90 -4.67 1.02
N LEU A 96 -8.32 -3.54 0.51
CA LEU A 96 -7.79 -2.24 0.93
C LEU A 96 -8.09 -1.96 2.41
N VAL A 97 -9.31 -2.18 2.88
CA VAL A 97 -9.72 -1.94 4.27
C VAL A 97 -8.90 -2.79 5.25
N LYS A 98 -8.71 -4.07 4.95
CA LYS A 98 -7.91 -4.97 5.80
C LYS A 98 -6.47 -4.53 5.92
N SER A 99 -5.87 -4.06 4.83
CA SER A 99 -4.46 -3.64 4.81
C SER A 99 -4.24 -2.31 5.51
N ASN A 100 -5.21 -1.41 5.49
CA ASN A 100 -5.10 -0.14 6.21
C ASN A 100 -4.84 -0.35 7.71
N TYR A 101 -5.47 -1.34 8.32
CA TYR A 101 -5.21 -1.67 9.73
C TYR A 101 -3.74 -1.99 9.99
N ASP A 102 -3.16 -2.86 9.17
CA ASP A 102 -1.76 -3.26 9.32
C ASP A 102 -0.79 -2.09 9.14
N ILE A 103 -1.06 -1.23 8.17
CA ILE A 103 -0.23 -0.04 7.93
C ILE A 103 -0.31 0.92 9.10
N LEU A 104 -1.51 1.18 9.61
CA LEU A 104 -1.69 2.04 10.76
C LEU A 104 -0.99 1.48 12.00
N LEU A 105 -1.08 0.17 12.22
CA LEU A 105 -0.39 -0.50 13.31
C LEU A 105 1.13 -0.35 13.20
N ASN A 106 1.68 -0.53 12.02
CA ASN A 106 3.12 -0.35 11.77
C ASN A 106 3.56 1.08 12.05
N ARG A 107 2.76 2.08 11.67
CA ARG A 107 3.03 3.50 11.95
C ARG A 107 3.05 3.77 13.45
N ILE A 108 2.10 3.21 14.20
CA ILE A 108 2.04 3.33 15.66
C ILE A 108 3.30 2.73 16.29
N ASN A 109 3.70 1.53 15.86
CA ASN A 109 4.90 0.85 16.37
C ASN A 109 6.16 1.66 16.11
N LYS A 110 6.27 2.29 14.95
CA LYS A 110 7.40 3.15 14.59
C LYS A 110 7.47 4.38 15.49
N ILE A 111 6.33 5.03 15.74
CA ILE A 111 6.24 6.18 16.65
C ILE A 111 6.64 5.76 18.06
N ASN A 112 6.14 4.64 18.55
CA ASN A 112 6.50 4.11 19.87
C ASN A 112 8.01 3.89 20.02
N LEU A 113 8.65 3.34 19.00
CA LEU A 113 10.09 3.11 19.01
C LEU A 113 10.87 4.44 19.10
N ILE A 114 10.46 5.43 18.32
CA ILE A 114 11.09 6.76 18.34
C ILE A 114 10.94 7.40 19.72
N LEU A 115 9.76 7.34 20.33
CA LEU A 115 9.50 7.88 21.65
C LEU A 115 10.36 7.20 22.73
N LYS A 116 10.41 5.87 22.70
CA LYS A 116 11.23 5.08 23.65
C LYS A 116 12.72 5.41 23.55
N ASN A 117 13.21 5.62 22.33
CA ASN A 117 14.63 5.94 22.10
C ASN A 117 14.98 7.37 22.50
N ASN A 118 14.01 8.23 22.79
CA ASN A 118 14.19 9.64 23.12
C ASN A 118 13.70 10.00 24.52
N LEU A 119 13.61 9.03 25.44
CA LEU A 119 13.12 9.27 26.80
C LEU A 119 13.95 10.30 27.58
N ASN A 120 15.22 10.44 27.26
CA ASN A 120 16.11 11.43 27.91
C ASN A 120 16.04 12.83 27.28
N ASN A 121 15.27 12.98 26.20
CA ASN A 121 15.10 14.28 25.55
C ASN A 121 14.18 15.17 26.40
N LYS A 122 14.60 16.40 26.68
CA LYS A 122 13.81 17.34 27.47
C LYS A 122 12.45 17.69 26.92
N LYS A 123 12.27 17.50 25.58
CA LYS A 123 11.01 17.80 24.89
C LYS A 123 10.02 16.63 24.89
N ILE A 124 10.42 15.45 25.38
CA ILE A 124 9.59 14.25 25.28
C ILE A 124 8.28 14.38 26.07
N SER A 125 8.33 14.97 27.25
CA SER A 125 7.15 15.17 28.09
C SER A 125 6.10 16.04 27.40
N ASN A 126 6.51 17.16 26.82
CA ASN A 126 5.59 18.04 26.08
C ASN A 126 5.02 17.37 24.85
N THR A 127 5.84 16.58 24.14
CA THR A 127 5.40 15.82 22.98
C THR A 127 4.35 14.78 23.35
N LEU A 128 4.58 14.03 24.45
CA LEU A 128 3.63 13.05 24.96
C LEU A 128 2.31 13.69 25.38
N ASN A 129 2.33 14.84 26.03
CA ASN A 129 1.12 15.57 26.40
C ASN A 129 0.26 15.91 25.18
N LYS A 130 0.90 16.37 24.10
CA LYS A 130 0.21 16.68 22.84
C LYS A 130 -0.40 15.43 22.20
N ILE A 131 0.34 14.31 22.20
CA ILE A 131 -0.13 13.03 21.66
C ILE A 131 -1.32 12.53 22.50
N GLU A 132 -1.23 12.57 23.81
CA GLU A 132 -2.31 12.14 24.70
C GLU A 132 -3.59 12.96 24.48
N ASP A 133 -3.47 14.30 24.32
CA ASP A 133 -4.61 15.17 24.03
C ASP A 133 -5.32 14.77 22.72
N ILE A 134 -4.54 14.46 21.69
CA ILE A 134 -5.07 14.05 20.38
C ILE A 134 -5.75 12.68 20.49
N VAL A 135 -5.11 11.71 21.14
CA VAL A 135 -5.61 10.34 21.29
C VAL A 135 -6.90 10.31 22.11
N CYS A 136 -6.97 11.11 23.17
CA CYS A 136 -8.19 11.19 23.99
C CYS A 136 -9.41 11.65 23.19
N LYS A 137 -9.21 12.50 22.18
CA LYS A 137 -10.29 12.95 21.30
C LYS A 137 -10.83 11.85 20.38
N ILE A 138 -10.01 10.84 20.07
CA ILE A 138 -10.41 9.72 19.21
C ILE A 138 -11.23 8.70 20.00
N SER A 139 -10.93 8.54 21.31
CA SER A 139 -11.55 7.50 22.17
C SER A 139 -12.98 7.82 22.58
N TYR A 140 -13.40 9.06 22.43
CA TYR A 140 -14.71 9.54 22.83
C TYR A 140 -15.39 10.26 21.66
#